data_f61afec5cd4c2cdf7a7a0070e78fc42e
#
_entry.id   f61afec5cd4c2cdf7a7a0070e78fc42e
#
_cell.length_a   1.000
_cell.length_b   1.000
_cell.length_c   1.000
_cell.angle_alpha   90.00
_cell.angle_beta   90.00
_cell.angle_gamma   90.00
#
_symmetry.space_group_name_H-M   'P 1'
#
loop_
_entity.id
_entity.type
_entity.pdbx_description
1 polymer ?
#
loop_
_entity_poly.entity_id
_entity_poly.type
_entity_poly.pdbx_seq_one_letter_code
_entity_poly.pdbx_strand_id
1 'polypeptide(L)'
;HRDLHSFPTRRSSDLEIGLNRQIILTRFVQPMSTLRRIQVAVPSRAEFEPGFHRWLERLSRLAGQLDCRIQFHGRQESLSLIAEYINNRHPNVRAEYTQMNHWNELPQLAAGISEDHLFVVVTARKGTISYKNALERLPDELQKHFSGKNLMIIFPDQFGDQKEDRMSFTEAQHHEENSIYDSISRWLHEKNKKAKQL
;
A
#
# COMPACT_ATOMS: atom_id res chain seq x y z
N HIS A 1 43.20 12.52 12.28
CA HIS A 1 42.23 11.60 11.69
C HIS A 1 40.89 11.71 12.40
N ARG A 2 39.93 12.40 11.80
CA ARG A 2 38.54 12.40 12.26
C ARG A 2 37.81 11.38 11.44
N ASP A 3 37.34 10.32 12.08
CA ASP A 3 36.49 9.31 11.48
C ASP A 3 35.15 9.93 11.09
N LEU A 4 34.96 10.16 9.80
CA LEU A 4 33.75 10.68 9.16
C LEU A 4 32.81 9.55 8.70
N HIS A 5 32.75 8.43 9.42
CA HIS A 5 31.93 7.27 9.03
C HIS A 5 31.06 6.75 10.16
N SER A 6 30.12 7.56 10.63
CA SER A 6 28.92 6.98 11.23
C SER A 6 27.70 7.84 10.92
N PHE A 7 27.19 7.68 9.71
CA PHE A 7 25.78 7.96 9.53
C PHE A 7 25.02 6.92 10.33
N PRO A 8 24.17 7.31 11.27
CA PRO A 8 23.29 6.37 11.92
C PRO A 8 22.36 5.81 10.83
N THR A 9 22.60 4.58 10.43
CA THR A 9 21.63 3.80 9.67
C THR A 9 20.45 3.58 10.60
N ARG A 10 19.53 4.54 10.63
CA ARG A 10 18.22 4.31 11.23
C ARG A 10 17.62 3.13 10.46
N ARG A 11 17.45 2.02 11.15
CA ARG A 11 16.80 0.84 10.59
C ARG A 11 15.39 1.28 10.18
N SER A 12 14.91 0.81 9.03
CA SER A 12 13.53 1.09 8.57
C SER A 12 12.48 0.71 9.64
N SER A 13 12.80 -0.25 10.50
CA SER A 13 12.03 -0.62 11.70
C SER A 13 11.80 0.54 12.68
N ASP A 14 12.74 1.48 12.81
CA ASP A 14 12.59 2.63 13.72
C ASP A 14 11.56 3.64 13.22
N LEU A 15 11.26 3.63 11.92
CA LEU A 15 10.20 4.44 11.32
C LEU A 15 8.81 3.85 11.56
N GLU A 16 8.71 2.55 11.80
CA GLU A 16 7.43 1.86 12.01
C GLU A 16 6.96 1.94 13.46
N ILE A 17 7.86 1.87 14.42
CA ILE A 17 7.57 1.79 15.86
C ILE A 17 6.93 3.08 16.41
N GLY A 18 7.03 4.21 15.70
CA GLY A 18 6.46 5.48 16.14
C GLY A 18 5.43 6.09 15.20
N LEU A 19 5.23 5.55 14.01
CA LEU A 19 4.41 6.16 12.98
C LEU A 19 3.12 5.35 12.75
N ASN A 20 2.14 5.51 13.63
CA ASN A 20 0.77 5.08 13.34
C ASN A 20 0.15 5.88 12.16
N ARG A 21 0.98 6.52 11.37
CA ARG A 21 0.60 7.30 10.18
C ARG A 21 0.58 6.43 8.94
N GLN A 22 -0.06 6.92 7.89
CA GLN A 22 -0.04 6.25 6.59
C GLN A 22 1.37 6.24 6.01
N ILE A 23 1.85 5.04 5.65
CA ILE A 23 3.12 4.82 4.95
C ILE A 23 2.80 4.34 3.54
N ILE A 24 3.48 4.91 2.54
CA ILE A 24 3.35 4.51 1.15
C ILE A 24 4.74 4.14 0.63
N LEU A 25 4.90 2.89 0.21
CA LEU A 25 6.10 2.39 -0.46
C LEU A 25 5.82 2.27 -1.95
N THR A 26 6.73 2.79 -2.78
CA THR A 26 6.54 2.76 -4.23
C THR A 26 7.78 2.21 -4.94
N ARG A 27 7.54 1.48 -6.02
CA ARG A 27 8.53 1.11 -7.02
C ARG A 27 7.95 1.35 -8.39
N PHE A 28 8.56 2.25 -9.14
CA PHE A 28 8.20 2.51 -10.53
C PHE A 28 9.29 1.98 -11.43
N VAL A 29 8.92 1.19 -12.42
CA VAL A 29 9.78 0.71 -13.49
C VAL A 29 9.66 1.59 -14.74
N GLN A 30 8.58 2.37 -14.83
CA GLN A 30 8.31 3.33 -15.87
C GLN A 30 7.88 4.68 -15.27
N PRO A 31 7.97 5.78 -16.02
CA PRO A 31 7.49 7.09 -15.57
C PRO A 31 5.99 7.07 -15.24
N MET A 32 5.58 7.78 -14.19
CA MET A 32 4.16 7.84 -13.79
C MET A 32 3.25 8.39 -14.89
N SER A 33 3.75 9.24 -15.78
CA SER A 33 3.01 9.81 -16.91
C SER A 33 2.58 8.78 -17.96
N THR A 34 3.19 7.58 -17.95
CA THR A 34 2.82 6.49 -18.88
C THR A 34 1.69 5.62 -18.34
N LEU A 35 1.32 5.78 -17.06
CA LEU A 35 0.29 4.97 -16.43
C LEU A 35 -1.09 5.25 -17.04
N ARG A 36 -1.84 4.18 -17.30
CA ARG A 36 -3.19 4.22 -17.87
C ARG A 36 -4.25 3.63 -16.95
N ARG A 37 -3.83 2.80 -16.02
CA ARG A 37 -4.74 2.14 -15.09
C ARG A 37 -4.08 1.94 -13.73
N ILE A 38 -4.88 2.10 -12.67
CA ILE A 38 -4.51 1.79 -11.31
C ILE A 38 -5.34 0.58 -10.88
N GLN A 39 -4.68 -0.49 -10.42
CA GLN A 39 -5.31 -1.72 -9.94
C GLN A 39 -5.08 -1.80 -8.43
N VAL A 40 -6.13 -1.81 -7.62
CA VAL A 40 -6.04 -1.72 -6.16
C VAL A 40 -6.57 -2.99 -5.51
N ALA A 41 -5.71 -3.75 -4.85
CA ALA A 41 -6.13 -4.87 -3.99
C ALA A 41 -6.44 -4.35 -2.59
N VAL A 42 -7.67 -4.59 -2.13
CA VAL A 42 -8.21 -4.09 -0.86
C VAL A 42 -8.44 -5.26 0.10
N PRO A 43 -7.92 -5.23 1.33
CA PRO A 43 -8.17 -6.26 2.32
C PRO A 43 -9.64 -6.24 2.78
N SER A 44 -10.14 -7.40 3.18
CA SER A 44 -11.47 -7.49 3.77
C SER A 44 -11.55 -6.65 5.04
N ARG A 45 -12.66 -5.97 5.26
CA ARG A 45 -12.91 -5.09 6.41
C ARG A 45 -12.01 -3.84 6.45
N ALA A 46 -11.42 -3.45 5.31
CA ALA A 46 -10.62 -2.22 5.21
C ALA A 46 -11.43 -0.98 5.60
N GLU A 47 -12.73 -1.01 5.37
CA GLU A 47 -13.68 0.08 5.71
C GLU A 47 -13.76 0.38 7.20
N PHE A 48 -13.38 -0.55 8.06
CA PHE A 48 -13.34 -0.36 9.51
C PHE A 48 -12.00 0.14 10.03
N GLU A 49 -10.99 0.30 9.15
CA GLU A 49 -9.70 0.87 9.54
C GLU A 49 -9.79 2.40 9.64
N PRO A 50 -9.19 3.01 10.68
CA PRO A 50 -9.22 4.46 10.85
C PRO A 50 -8.71 5.24 9.64
N GLY A 51 -7.75 4.69 8.93
CA GLY A 51 -7.13 5.31 7.74
C GLY A 51 -7.86 5.05 6.42
N PHE A 52 -9.03 4.42 6.42
CA PHE A 52 -9.75 4.02 5.20
C PHE A 52 -9.99 5.20 4.25
N HIS A 53 -10.63 6.26 4.70
CA HIS A 53 -10.93 7.40 3.86
C HIS A 53 -9.67 8.14 3.39
N ARG A 54 -8.60 8.13 4.18
CA ARG A 54 -7.37 8.85 3.86
C ARG A 54 -6.62 8.24 2.67
N TRP A 55 -6.45 6.92 2.63
CA TRP A 55 -5.81 6.27 1.48
C TRP A 55 -6.73 6.30 0.25
N LEU A 56 -8.04 6.15 0.44
CA LEU A 56 -9.01 6.20 -0.65
C LEU A 56 -9.03 7.57 -1.32
N GLU A 57 -9.04 8.65 -0.54
CA GLU A 57 -8.95 10.03 -1.02
C GLU A 57 -7.67 10.25 -1.86
N ARG A 58 -6.52 9.76 -1.35
CA ARG A 58 -5.24 9.90 -2.07
C ARG A 58 -5.22 9.16 -3.40
N LEU A 59 -5.73 7.95 -3.43
CA LEU A 59 -5.79 7.15 -4.67
C LEU A 59 -6.79 7.75 -5.67
N SER A 60 -7.93 8.24 -5.21
CA SER A 60 -8.91 8.90 -6.07
C SER A 60 -8.34 10.17 -6.69
N ARG A 61 -7.63 10.99 -5.91
CA ARG A 61 -6.92 12.17 -6.44
C ARG A 61 -5.83 11.79 -7.43
N LEU A 62 -5.04 10.77 -7.14
CA LEU A 62 -4.00 10.28 -8.04
C LEU A 62 -4.59 9.83 -9.37
N ALA A 63 -5.68 9.06 -9.35
CA ALA A 63 -6.37 8.62 -10.56
C ALA A 63 -6.90 9.82 -11.38
N GLY A 64 -7.47 10.82 -10.71
CA GLY A 64 -7.92 12.04 -11.36
C GLY A 64 -6.78 12.87 -11.96
N GLN A 65 -5.66 13.03 -11.25
CA GLN A 65 -4.50 13.78 -11.74
C GLN A 65 -3.80 13.12 -12.94
N LEU A 66 -3.79 11.78 -12.98
CA LEU A 66 -3.20 11.02 -14.09
C LEU A 66 -4.18 10.74 -15.21
N ASP A 67 -5.45 11.14 -15.08
CA ASP A 67 -6.56 10.76 -15.95
C ASP A 67 -6.63 9.25 -16.21
N CYS A 68 -6.31 8.44 -15.20
CA CYS A 68 -6.30 6.99 -15.23
C CYS A 68 -7.64 6.41 -14.82
N ARG A 69 -7.95 5.21 -15.33
CA ARG A 69 -8.98 4.37 -14.72
C ARG A 69 -8.43 3.75 -13.44
N ILE A 70 -9.28 3.65 -12.41
CA ILE A 70 -8.94 2.96 -11.17
C ILE A 70 -9.88 1.78 -10.96
N GLN A 71 -9.33 0.61 -10.69
CA GLN A 71 -10.10 -0.62 -10.47
C GLN A 71 -9.79 -1.16 -9.08
N PHE A 72 -10.84 -1.36 -8.29
CA PHE A 72 -10.73 -1.91 -6.95
C PHE A 72 -11.10 -3.39 -6.94
N HIS A 73 -10.25 -4.20 -6.31
CA HIS A 73 -10.44 -5.63 -6.11
C HIS A 73 -10.56 -5.91 -4.62
N GLY A 74 -11.69 -6.44 -4.19
CA GLY A 74 -11.95 -6.70 -2.79
C GLY A 74 -13.28 -7.38 -2.54
N ARG A 75 -13.70 -7.46 -1.29
CA ARG A 75 -15.02 -7.98 -0.96
C ARG A 75 -16.11 -6.98 -1.30
N GLN A 76 -17.30 -7.50 -1.60
CA GLN A 76 -18.45 -6.71 -2.03
C GLN A 76 -18.81 -5.60 -1.03
N GLU A 77 -18.72 -5.89 0.26
CA GLU A 77 -19.04 -4.92 1.33
C GLU A 77 -18.09 -3.71 1.27
N SER A 78 -16.78 -3.96 1.22
CA SER A 78 -15.77 -2.89 1.09
C SER A 78 -15.92 -2.15 -0.23
N LEU A 79 -16.18 -2.86 -1.35
CA LEU A 79 -16.33 -2.25 -2.67
C LEU A 79 -17.56 -1.33 -2.74
N SER A 80 -18.66 -1.69 -2.09
CA SER A 80 -19.87 -0.85 -2.06
C SER A 80 -19.62 0.49 -1.38
N LEU A 81 -18.90 0.50 -0.26
CA LEU A 81 -18.54 1.72 0.45
C LEU A 81 -17.51 2.57 -0.31
N ILE A 82 -16.55 1.92 -1.01
CA ILE A 82 -15.62 2.60 -1.89
C ILE A 82 -16.37 3.28 -3.05
N ALA A 83 -17.33 2.58 -3.65
CA ALA A 83 -18.12 3.10 -4.75
C ALA A 83 -18.96 4.31 -4.30
N GLU A 84 -19.62 4.21 -3.15
CA GLU A 84 -20.36 5.32 -2.58
C GLU A 84 -19.46 6.55 -2.32
N TYR A 85 -18.29 6.33 -1.72
CA TYR A 85 -17.34 7.41 -1.47
C TYR A 85 -16.89 8.10 -2.75
N ILE A 86 -16.50 7.33 -3.77
CA ILE A 86 -16.00 7.88 -5.04
C ILE A 86 -17.11 8.63 -5.77
N ASN A 87 -18.31 8.07 -5.86
CA ASN A 87 -19.44 8.72 -6.53
C ASN A 87 -19.79 10.06 -5.87
N ASN A 88 -19.69 10.14 -4.54
CA ASN A 88 -20.03 11.36 -3.81
C ASN A 88 -18.91 12.41 -3.81
N ARG A 89 -17.64 11.99 -3.77
CA ARG A 89 -16.50 12.90 -3.59
C ARG A 89 -15.68 13.13 -4.85
N HIS A 90 -15.65 12.15 -5.75
CA HIS A 90 -14.81 12.14 -6.96
C HIS A 90 -15.58 11.67 -8.19
N PRO A 91 -16.72 12.30 -8.56
CA PRO A 91 -17.60 11.81 -9.62
C PRO A 91 -16.93 11.76 -11.01
N ASN A 92 -15.83 12.46 -11.20
CA ASN A 92 -15.06 12.46 -12.45
C ASN A 92 -14.04 11.32 -12.54
N VAL A 93 -13.81 10.57 -11.46
CA VAL A 93 -12.90 9.43 -11.46
C VAL A 93 -13.57 8.22 -12.07
N ARG A 94 -12.95 7.63 -13.08
CA ARG A 94 -13.44 6.42 -13.75
C ARG A 94 -13.08 5.21 -12.91
N ALA A 95 -13.96 4.80 -12.00
CA ALA A 95 -13.76 3.68 -11.08
C ALA A 95 -14.48 2.42 -11.56
N GLU A 96 -13.82 1.27 -11.43
CA GLU A 96 -14.34 -0.07 -11.71
C GLU A 96 -14.19 -0.92 -10.44
N TYR A 97 -15.07 -1.91 -10.26
CA TYR A 97 -15.10 -2.73 -9.05
C TYR A 97 -15.17 -4.20 -9.43
N THR A 98 -14.27 -5.00 -8.89
CA THR A 98 -14.20 -6.44 -9.14
C THR A 98 -14.11 -7.19 -7.83
N GLN A 99 -15.01 -8.14 -7.64
CA GLN A 99 -15.01 -8.95 -6.45
C GLN A 99 -13.77 -9.83 -6.39
N MET A 100 -13.06 -9.79 -5.27
CA MET A 100 -11.94 -10.64 -4.88
C MET A 100 -12.14 -11.09 -3.43
N ASN A 101 -12.41 -12.37 -3.23
CA ASN A 101 -12.77 -12.90 -1.91
C ASN A 101 -11.56 -13.34 -1.10
N HIS A 102 -10.48 -13.72 -1.78
CA HIS A 102 -9.30 -14.30 -1.14
C HIS A 102 -8.00 -13.74 -1.72
N TRP A 103 -7.00 -13.54 -0.86
CA TRP A 103 -5.67 -13.08 -1.28
C TRP A 103 -4.92 -14.08 -2.18
N ASN A 104 -5.27 -15.36 -2.17
CA ASN A 104 -4.74 -16.34 -3.10
C ASN A 104 -5.19 -16.14 -4.57
N GLU A 105 -6.07 -15.19 -4.84
CA GLU A 105 -6.42 -14.73 -6.19
C GLU A 105 -5.41 -13.69 -6.75
N LEU A 106 -4.45 -13.20 -5.94
CA LEU A 106 -3.41 -12.25 -6.39
C LEU A 106 -2.61 -12.71 -7.63
N PRO A 107 -2.24 -14.00 -7.78
CA PRO A 107 -1.55 -14.44 -8.99
C PRO A 107 -2.38 -14.27 -10.26
N GLN A 108 -3.70 -14.47 -10.19
CA GLN A 108 -4.61 -14.26 -11.32
C GLN A 108 -4.72 -12.76 -11.66
N LEU A 109 -4.80 -11.91 -10.64
CA LEU A 109 -4.77 -10.46 -10.81
C LEU A 109 -3.45 -10.01 -11.45
N ALA A 110 -2.32 -10.56 -11.03
CA ALA A 110 -1.00 -10.25 -11.58
C ALA A 110 -0.88 -10.52 -13.08
N ALA A 111 -1.54 -11.57 -13.57
CA ALA A 111 -1.56 -11.92 -14.99
C ALA A 111 -2.25 -10.85 -15.85
N GLY A 112 -3.22 -10.11 -15.28
CA GLY A 112 -3.93 -9.02 -15.95
C GLY A 112 -3.25 -7.64 -15.84
N ILE A 113 -2.11 -7.53 -15.17
CA ILE A 113 -1.42 -6.25 -14.96
C ILE A 113 -0.34 -6.06 -16.02
N SER A 114 -0.52 -5.05 -16.87
CA SER A 114 0.43 -4.61 -17.91
C SER A 114 1.47 -3.64 -17.34
N GLU A 115 2.47 -3.28 -18.17
CA GLU A 115 3.56 -2.36 -17.79
C GLU A 115 3.06 -0.92 -17.54
N ASP A 116 1.98 -0.52 -18.21
CA ASP A 116 1.31 0.78 -18.06
C ASP A 116 0.29 0.80 -16.91
N HIS A 117 0.22 -0.25 -16.11
CA HIS A 117 -0.60 -0.30 -14.90
C HIS A 117 0.25 0.00 -13.65
N LEU A 118 -0.35 0.68 -12.67
CA LEU A 118 0.12 0.73 -11.29
C LEU A 118 -0.66 -0.29 -10.46
N PHE A 119 0.03 -1.27 -9.92
CA PHE A 119 -0.56 -2.17 -8.93
C PHE A 119 -0.42 -1.58 -7.54
N VAL A 120 -1.52 -1.44 -6.84
CA VAL A 120 -1.58 -0.93 -5.46
C VAL A 120 -2.08 -2.03 -4.54
N VAL A 121 -1.37 -2.28 -3.47
CA VAL A 121 -1.82 -3.13 -2.38
C VAL A 121 -2.10 -2.27 -1.16
N VAL A 122 -3.34 -2.23 -0.72
CA VAL A 122 -3.68 -1.74 0.61
C VAL A 122 -3.45 -2.91 1.57
N THR A 123 -2.52 -2.75 2.49
CA THR A 123 -2.21 -3.77 3.50
C THR A 123 -2.88 -3.44 4.83
N ALA A 124 -2.70 -4.31 5.81
CA ALA A 124 -3.19 -4.11 7.17
C ALA A 124 -2.05 -4.37 8.16
N ARG A 125 -2.08 -3.68 9.29
CA ARG A 125 -1.12 -3.90 10.37
C ARG A 125 -1.55 -5.06 11.25
N LYS A 126 -0.61 -5.80 11.80
CA LYS A 126 -0.89 -6.87 12.74
C LYS A 126 -1.67 -6.31 13.94
N GLY A 127 -2.71 -7.01 14.34
CA GLY A 127 -3.60 -6.55 15.42
C GLY A 127 -4.78 -5.68 14.97
N THR A 128 -4.85 -5.25 13.71
CA THR A 128 -5.99 -4.49 13.18
C THR A 128 -7.09 -5.40 12.63
N ILE A 129 -8.29 -4.86 12.44
CA ILE A 129 -9.49 -5.65 12.06
C ILE A 129 -9.40 -6.24 10.65
N SER A 130 -8.69 -5.56 9.75
CA SER A 130 -8.50 -5.99 8.35
C SER A 130 -7.32 -6.95 8.18
N TYR A 131 -6.50 -7.14 9.22
CA TYR A 131 -5.35 -8.03 9.16
C TYR A 131 -5.75 -9.50 8.96
N LYS A 132 -5.03 -10.18 8.08
CA LYS A 132 -5.15 -11.61 7.81
C LYS A 132 -3.77 -12.24 7.71
N ASN A 133 -3.60 -13.46 8.19
CA ASN A 133 -2.33 -14.21 8.11
C ASN A 133 -1.83 -14.37 6.66
N ALA A 134 -2.73 -14.30 5.68
CA ALA A 134 -2.34 -14.32 4.28
C ALA A 134 -1.44 -13.13 3.88
N LEU A 135 -1.54 -12.00 4.60
CA LEU A 135 -0.67 -10.82 4.39
C LEU A 135 0.78 -11.08 4.79
N GLU A 136 1.07 -12.07 5.64
CA GLU A 136 2.44 -12.46 5.99
C GLU A 136 3.23 -12.99 4.78
N ARG A 137 2.52 -13.59 3.82
CA ARG A 137 3.12 -14.09 2.57
C ARG A 137 3.12 -13.05 1.44
N LEU A 138 2.60 -11.85 1.71
CA LEU A 138 2.52 -10.79 0.71
C LEU A 138 3.89 -10.45 0.08
N PRO A 139 5.02 -10.36 0.82
CA PRO A 139 6.33 -10.12 0.22
C PRO A 139 6.71 -11.15 -0.82
N ASP A 140 6.51 -12.44 -0.52
CA ASP A 140 6.84 -13.55 -1.42
C ASP A 140 5.94 -13.53 -2.67
N GLU A 141 4.64 -13.29 -2.49
CA GLU A 141 3.67 -13.16 -3.60
C GLU A 141 4.02 -11.97 -4.51
N LEU A 142 4.37 -10.83 -3.92
CA LEU A 142 4.79 -9.65 -4.68
C LEU A 142 6.10 -9.89 -5.44
N GLN A 143 7.05 -10.58 -4.83
CA GLN A 143 8.30 -10.93 -5.47
C GLN A 143 8.08 -11.88 -6.65
N LYS A 144 7.25 -12.89 -6.46
CA LYS A 144 7.00 -13.94 -7.43
C LYS A 144 6.19 -13.45 -8.63
N HIS A 145 5.15 -12.66 -8.40
CA HIS A 145 4.15 -12.36 -9.43
C HIS A 145 4.21 -10.91 -9.95
N PHE A 146 4.80 -9.98 -9.20
CA PHE A 146 4.82 -8.55 -9.54
C PHE A 146 6.24 -8.00 -9.73
N SER A 147 7.24 -8.88 -9.87
CA SER A 147 8.60 -8.50 -10.23
C SER A 147 8.59 -7.80 -11.60
N GLY A 148 9.15 -6.58 -11.67
CA GLY A 148 9.17 -5.81 -12.93
C GLY A 148 7.90 -5.00 -13.22
N LYS A 149 6.92 -4.94 -12.31
CA LYS A 149 5.71 -4.12 -12.44
C LYS A 149 5.80 -2.87 -11.58
N ASN A 150 5.05 -1.80 -11.95
CA ASN A 150 4.91 -0.64 -11.08
C ASN A 150 4.07 -1.04 -9.86
N LEU A 151 4.60 -0.79 -8.68
CA LEU A 151 4.04 -1.25 -7.41
C LEU A 151 3.95 -0.11 -6.40
N MET A 152 2.83 -0.05 -5.70
CA MET A 152 2.61 0.79 -4.54
C MET A 152 2.02 -0.05 -3.41
N ILE A 153 2.56 0.09 -2.21
CA ILE A 153 2.06 -0.59 -1.01
C ILE A 153 1.67 0.49 -0.02
N ILE A 154 0.44 0.43 0.47
CA ILE A 154 -0.12 1.38 1.41
C ILE A 154 -0.36 0.69 2.74
N PHE A 155 0.31 1.17 3.78
CA PHE A 155 0.01 0.86 5.17
C PHE A 155 -0.94 1.96 5.68
N PRO A 156 -2.19 1.63 6.00
CA PRO A 156 -3.18 2.63 6.41
C PRO A 156 -2.80 3.35 7.70
N ASP A 157 -3.30 4.57 7.83
CA ASP A 157 -3.21 5.35 9.06
C ASP A 157 -4.03 4.68 10.17
N GLN A 158 -3.54 4.70 11.39
CA GLN A 158 -4.19 4.08 12.55
C GLN A 158 -4.93 5.08 13.45
N PHE A 159 -4.77 6.40 13.21
CA PHE A 159 -5.39 7.43 14.03
C PHE A 159 -6.71 7.99 13.44
N GLY A 160 -7.01 7.70 12.17
CA GLY A 160 -8.15 8.28 11.47
C GLY A 160 -8.01 9.79 11.25
N ASP A 161 -9.15 10.48 11.16
CA ASP A 161 -9.23 11.93 10.95
C ASP A 161 -9.08 12.76 12.24
N GLN A 162 -8.60 12.18 13.33
CA GLN A 162 -8.35 12.96 14.53
C GLN A 162 -7.27 13.99 14.23
N LYS A 163 -7.65 15.26 14.42
CA LYS A 163 -6.79 16.44 14.23
C LYS A 163 -5.42 16.21 14.85
N GLU A 164 -4.40 16.70 14.17
CA GLU A 164 -2.95 16.55 14.41
C GLU A 164 -2.44 16.88 15.83
N ASP A 165 -3.31 17.15 16.80
CA ASP A 165 -2.98 17.75 18.11
C ASP A 165 -2.67 16.76 19.26
N ARG A 166 -2.56 15.46 18.98
CA ARG A 166 -2.12 14.54 20.04
C ARG A 166 -0.89 13.73 19.61
N MET A 167 0.28 14.33 19.77
CA MET A 167 1.51 13.60 20.02
C MET A 167 1.40 12.94 21.42
N SER A 168 0.72 11.84 21.51
CA SER A 168 0.83 10.95 22.66
C SER A 168 1.88 9.90 22.31
N PHE A 169 3.07 10.07 22.84
CA PHE A 169 4.08 9.02 22.90
C PHE A 169 3.57 7.94 23.86
N THR A 170 2.83 6.99 23.34
CA THR A 170 2.58 5.75 24.10
C THR A 170 3.74 4.82 23.76
N GLU A 171 4.49 4.41 24.77
CA GLU A 171 5.56 3.41 24.62
C GLU A 171 4.98 2.18 23.91
N ALA A 172 5.48 1.93 22.71
CA ALA A 172 5.10 0.76 21.93
C ALA A 172 5.63 -0.47 22.65
N GLN A 173 4.72 -1.36 23.04
CA GLN A 173 5.09 -2.69 23.50
C GLN A 173 5.79 -3.41 22.35
N HIS A 174 7.04 -3.75 22.57
CA HIS A 174 7.87 -4.53 21.67
C HIS A 174 7.28 -5.95 21.51
N HIS A 175 6.59 -6.24 20.42
CA HIS A 175 6.35 -7.61 19.98
C HIS A 175 6.18 -7.70 18.45
N GLU A 176 7.11 -8.42 17.82
CA GLU A 176 7.04 -9.21 16.56
C GLU A 176 6.36 -8.59 15.29
N GLU A 177 6.01 -7.31 15.27
CA GLU A 177 5.30 -6.68 14.15
C GLU A 177 6.17 -6.40 12.92
N ASN A 178 7.48 -6.63 13.03
CA ASN A 178 8.47 -6.13 12.07
C ASN A 178 8.60 -6.95 10.78
N SER A 179 7.93 -8.10 10.66
CA SER A 179 8.24 -9.09 9.62
C SER A 179 7.81 -8.67 8.20
N ILE A 180 6.59 -8.16 8.03
CA ILE A 180 6.06 -7.86 6.68
C ILE A 180 6.68 -6.60 6.11
N TYR A 181 6.70 -5.52 6.90
CA TYR A 181 7.25 -4.24 6.47
C TYR A 181 8.74 -4.35 6.15
N ASP A 182 9.53 -4.97 7.03
CA ASP A 182 10.96 -5.19 6.82
C ASP A 182 11.24 -6.06 5.61
N SER A 183 10.43 -7.09 5.38
CA SER A 183 10.57 -7.97 4.23
C SER A 183 10.25 -7.22 2.92
N ILE A 184 9.18 -6.44 2.89
CA ILE A 184 8.78 -5.63 1.73
C ILE A 184 9.81 -4.53 1.47
N SER A 185 10.24 -3.82 2.49
CA SER A 185 11.22 -2.73 2.36
C SER A 185 12.56 -3.24 1.87
N ARG A 186 13.03 -4.37 2.39
CA ARG A 186 14.27 -5.03 1.95
C ARG A 186 14.19 -5.44 0.48
N TRP A 187 13.09 -6.08 0.10
CA TRP A 187 12.86 -6.49 -1.28
C TRP A 187 12.84 -5.31 -2.26
N LEU A 188 12.17 -4.21 -1.90
CA LEU A 188 12.16 -2.99 -2.71
C LEU A 188 13.57 -2.37 -2.85
N HIS A 189 14.37 -2.36 -1.78
CA HIS A 189 15.71 -1.81 -1.79
C HIS A 189 16.70 -2.65 -2.61
N GLU A 190 16.64 -3.98 -2.51
CA GLU A 190 17.51 -4.88 -3.30
C GLU A 190 17.26 -4.75 -4.80
N LYS A 191 15.99 -4.62 -5.19
CA LYS A 191 15.63 -4.46 -6.61
C LYS A 191 16.08 -3.10 -7.17
N ASN A 192 15.97 -2.02 -6.38
CA ASN A 192 16.44 -0.70 -6.79
C ASN A 192 17.97 -0.63 -6.96
N LYS A 193 18.73 -1.41 -6.19
CA LYS A 193 20.18 -1.52 -6.38
C LYS A 193 20.55 -2.24 -7.69
N LYS A 194 19.84 -3.31 -8.03
CA LYS A 194 20.08 -4.06 -9.29
C LYS A 194 19.69 -3.26 -10.54
N ALA A 195 18.66 -2.42 -10.46
CA ALA A 195 18.24 -1.57 -11.57
C ALA A 195 19.19 -0.38 -11.86
N LYS A 196 20.08 -0.01 -10.91
CA LYS A 196 21.08 1.05 -11.08
C LYS A 196 22.43 0.53 -11.58
N GLN A 197 22.61 -0.78 -11.72
CA GLN A 197 23.84 -1.44 -12.17
C GLN A 197 23.76 -1.98 -13.61
N LEU A 198 22.65 -1.78 -14.31
CA LEU A 198 22.39 -2.00 -15.73
C LEU A 198 22.26 -0.66 -16.46
#